data_cf11104cd06cfa715832bc016877fb09
#
_entry.id   cf11104cd06cfa715832bc016877fb09
#
_cell.length_a   1.000
_cell.length_b   1.000
_cell.length_c   1.000
_cell.angle_alpha   90.00
_cell.angle_beta   90.00
_cell.angle_gamma   90.00
#
_symmetry.space_group_name_H-M   'P 1'
#
loop_
_entity.id
_entity.type
_entity.pdbx_description
1 polymer ?
#
loop_
_entity_poly.entity_id
_entity_poly.type
_entity_poly.pdbx_seq_one_letter_code
_entity_poly.pdbx_strand_id
1 'polypeptide(L)'
;DVILFNIDSKTENTNGMKDKILDVFEKVFNEKMGLSITPFVAEIERFIISQGKYEEFKEEFKNICGQPWEEMRDGIQFVQDEFSKAYSNVLGKTIEEANEVIDRTEKNYSLSVEKFAERVRDYMKSKENNHHVIFLVDEIGQYIGDDRSLMLNLQTIVEDLGLECGGKAWVIVTSQEAIDDVVKV
;
A
#
# COMPACT_ATOMS: atom_id res chain seq x y z
N ASP A 1 11.99 10.51 3.78
CA ASP A 1 11.52 10.03 2.47
C ASP A 1 10.44 10.94 1.89
N VAL A 2 10.47 11.11 0.58
CA VAL A 2 9.44 11.84 -0.17
C VAL A 2 8.78 10.87 -1.14
N ILE A 3 7.45 10.87 -1.16
CA ILE A 3 6.59 10.09 -2.05
C ILE A 3 5.79 11.09 -2.87
N LEU A 4 6.19 11.31 -4.12
CA LEU A 4 5.51 12.22 -5.05
C LEU A 4 4.62 11.42 -5.99
N PHE A 5 3.36 11.80 -6.11
CA PHE A 5 2.41 11.18 -7.04
C PHE A 5 1.32 12.16 -7.48
N ASN A 6 0.83 11.95 -8.69
CA ASN A 6 -0.39 12.57 -9.18
C ASN A 6 -1.55 11.62 -8.88
N ILE A 7 -2.62 12.12 -8.25
CA ILE A 7 -3.70 11.28 -7.78
C ILE A 7 -4.52 10.67 -8.92
N ASP A 8 -4.77 11.42 -9.98
CA ASP A 8 -5.55 10.95 -11.14
C ASP A 8 -4.88 9.76 -11.83
N SER A 9 -3.55 9.81 -11.98
CA SER A 9 -2.79 8.77 -12.68
C SER A 9 -2.73 7.43 -11.93
N LYS A 10 -3.09 7.41 -10.66
CA LYS A 10 -3.02 6.22 -9.79
C LYS A 10 -4.39 5.61 -9.45
N THR A 11 -5.49 6.24 -9.88
CA THR A 11 -6.87 5.80 -9.56
C THR A 11 -7.46 4.79 -10.54
N GLU A 12 -6.78 4.45 -11.62
CA GLU A 12 -7.27 3.51 -12.63
C GLU A 12 -7.39 2.09 -12.07
N ASN A 13 -8.45 1.73 -11.42
CA ASN A 13 -8.87 0.37 -11.00
C ASN A 13 -9.36 0.24 -9.55
N THR A 14 -9.85 1.29 -8.90
CA THR A 14 -10.42 1.15 -7.56
C THR A 14 -11.93 0.90 -7.61
N ASN A 15 -12.36 -0.23 -7.11
CA ASN A 15 -13.77 -0.60 -6.94
C ASN A 15 -14.32 -0.02 -5.63
N GLY A 16 -14.97 1.13 -5.69
CA GLY A 16 -15.69 1.72 -4.56
C GLY A 16 -15.43 3.22 -4.36
N MET A 17 -16.47 4.00 -4.02
CA MET A 17 -16.38 5.47 -3.95
C MET A 17 -15.80 6.02 -2.64
N LYS A 18 -15.77 5.27 -1.54
CA LYS A 18 -15.49 5.86 -0.21
C LYS A 18 -14.02 5.96 0.17
N ASP A 19 -13.16 5.07 -0.31
CA ASP A 19 -11.78 4.98 0.17
C ASP A 19 -10.72 5.18 -0.91
N LYS A 20 -11.12 5.78 -2.05
CA LYS A 20 -10.23 5.94 -3.22
C LYS A 20 -8.92 6.66 -2.91
N ILE A 21 -8.95 7.69 -2.07
CA ILE A 21 -7.73 8.42 -1.69
C ILE A 21 -6.83 7.53 -0.85
N LEU A 22 -7.39 6.82 0.14
CA LEU A 22 -6.64 5.90 0.99
C LEU A 22 -5.99 4.77 0.18
N ASP A 23 -6.72 4.19 -0.78
CA ASP A 23 -6.20 3.15 -1.67
C ASP A 23 -4.99 3.64 -2.48
N VAL A 24 -5.04 4.90 -2.97
CA VAL A 24 -3.90 5.49 -3.68
C VAL A 24 -2.71 5.71 -2.75
N PHE A 25 -2.95 6.25 -1.54
CA PHE A 25 -1.88 6.42 -0.55
C PHE A 25 -1.21 5.10 -0.20
N GLU A 26 -1.99 4.04 0.01
CA GLU A 26 -1.44 2.72 0.27
C GLU A 26 -0.63 2.18 -0.91
N LYS A 27 -1.19 2.28 -2.12
CA LYS A 27 -0.51 1.82 -3.34
C LYS A 27 0.86 2.47 -3.52
N VAL A 28 0.94 3.80 -3.41
CA VAL A 28 2.21 4.51 -3.57
C VAL A 28 3.17 4.26 -2.41
N PHE A 29 2.64 4.05 -1.22
CA PHE A 29 3.45 3.68 -0.06
C PHE A 29 4.01 2.26 -0.20
N ASN A 30 3.22 1.29 -0.65
CA ASN A 30 3.67 -0.06 -0.95
C ASN A 30 4.77 -0.05 -2.02
N GLU A 31 4.57 0.70 -3.11
CA GLU A 31 5.56 0.88 -4.17
C GLU A 31 6.89 1.44 -3.62
N LYS A 32 6.82 2.46 -2.74
CA LYS A 32 7.98 3.03 -2.05
C LYS A 32 8.70 2.01 -1.17
N MET A 33 7.95 1.11 -0.55
CA MET A 33 8.48 0.01 0.28
C MET A 33 9.08 -1.14 -0.55
N GLY A 34 8.94 -1.10 -1.88
CA GLY A 34 9.32 -2.20 -2.76
C GLY A 34 8.35 -3.38 -2.71
N LEU A 35 7.14 -3.18 -2.19
CA LEU A 35 6.08 -4.18 -2.12
C LEU A 35 5.16 -4.12 -3.36
N SER A 36 4.29 -5.13 -3.51
CA SER A 36 3.26 -5.17 -4.53
C SER A 36 2.32 -3.96 -4.43
N ILE A 37 1.89 -3.44 -5.58
CA ILE A 37 0.83 -2.43 -5.66
C ILE A 37 -0.55 -3.04 -5.43
N THR A 38 -0.67 -4.37 -5.51
CA THR A 38 -1.89 -5.11 -5.18
C THR A 38 -1.95 -5.30 -3.66
N PRO A 39 -2.93 -4.68 -2.98
CA PRO A 39 -2.88 -4.54 -1.52
C PRO A 39 -2.83 -5.86 -0.74
N PHE A 40 -3.62 -6.87 -1.13
CA PHE A 40 -3.60 -8.16 -0.44
C PHE A 40 -2.28 -8.93 -0.67
N VAL A 41 -1.64 -8.75 -1.83
CA VAL A 41 -0.31 -9.34 -2.11
C VAL A 41 0.74 -8.67 -1.24
N ALA A 42 0.70 -7.34 -1.11
CA ALA A 42 1.59 -6.62 -0.21
C ALA A 42 1.43 -7.07 1.26
N GLU A 43 0.22 -7.46 1.67
CA GLU A 43 -0.01 -8.02 3.00
C GLU A 43 0.66 -9.40 3.18
N ILE A 44 0.59 -10.24 2.16
CA ILE A 44 1.31 -11.53 2.15
C ILE A 44 2.83 -11.30 2.21
N GLU A 45 3.35 -10.34 1.44
CA GLU A 45 4.77 -9.97 1.46
C GLU A 45 5.21 -9.49 2.85
N ARG A 46 4.42 -8.62 3.50
CA ARG A 46 4.69 -8.17 4.88
C ARG A 46 4.74 -9.33 5.86
N PHE A 47 3.84 -10.29 5.70
CA PHE A 47 3.88 -11.49 6.53
C PHE A 47 5.18 -12.26 6.32
N ILE A 48 5.60 -12.53 5.08
CA ILE A 48 6.84 -13.24 4.78
C ILE A 48 8.06 -12.47 5.30
N ILE A 49 8.06 -11.13 5.17
CA ILE A 49 9.09 -10.24 5.72
C ILE A 49 9.16 -10.37 7.25
N SER A 50 8.02 -10.41 7.93
CA SER A 50 7.96 -10.55 9.39
C SER A 50 8.55 -11.88 9.90
N GLN A 51 8.53 -12.91 9.04
CA GLN A 51 9.19 -14.20 9.30
C GLN A 51 10.70 -14.19 8.99
N GLY A 52 11.23 -13.07 8.46
CA GLY A 52 12.63 -12.99 8.03
C GLY A 52 12.97 -13.87 6.81
N LYS A 53 11.96 -14.25 6.03
CA LYS A 53 12.05 -15.23 4.95
C LYS A 53 11.86 -14.66 3.55
N TYR A 54 11.77 -13.34 3.42
CA TYR A 54 11.36 -12.73 2.14
C TYR A 54 12.40 -12.91 1.02
N GLU A 55 13.68 -12.75 1.32
CA GLU A 55 14.73 -12.95 0.31
C GLU A 55 14.83 -14.42 -0.12
N GLU A 56 14.75 -15.35 0.85
CA GLU A 56 14.70 -16.79 0.57
C GLU A 56 13.50 -17.17 -0.30
N PHE A 57 12.34 -16.56 -0.02
CA PHE A 57 11.13 -16.75 -0.82
C PHE A 57 11.29 -16.25 -2.25
N LYS A 58 11.87 -15.07 -2.45
CA LYS A 58 12.10 -14.52 -3.79
C LYS A 58 13.05 -15.39 -4.64
N GLU A 59 14.11 -15.87 -4.03
CA GLU A 59 15.05 -16.79 -4.68
C GLU A 59 14.37 -18.11 -5.06
N GLU A 60 13.61 -18.70 -4.13
CA GLU A 60 12.88 -19.95 -4.38
C GLU A 60 11.80 -19.77 -5.44
N PHE A 61 11.03 -18.68 -5.40
CA PHE A 61 10.04 -18.37 -6.43
C PHE A 61 10.70 -18.25 -7.81
N LYS A 62 11.81 -17.53 -7.91
CA LYS A 62 12.56 -17.40 -9.16
C LYS A 62 13.06 -18.73 -9.68
N ASN A 63 13.53 -19.62 -8.81
CA ASN A 63 13.97 -20.96 -9.19
C ASN A 63 12.83 -21.81 -9.76
N ILE A 64 11.62 -21.66 -9.24
CA ILE A 64 10.42 -22.41 -9.67
C ILE A 64 9.78 -21.78 -10.91
N CYS A 65 9.57 -20.47 -10.89
CA CYS A 65 8.86 -19.73 -11.96
C CYS A 65 9.76 -19.37 -13.15
N GLY A 66 11.08 -19.22 -12.92
CA GLY A 66 12.02 -18.72 -13.91
C GLY A 66 12.04 -17.20 -14.08
N GLN A 67 11.13 -16.47 -13.39
CA GLN A 67 11.02 -15.02 -13.41
C GLN A 67 11.09 -14.48 -11.97
N PRO A 68 11.61 -13.24 -11.76
CA PRO A 68 11.63 -12.61 -10.43
C PRO A 68 10.22 -12.41 -9.88
N TRP A 69 10.07 -12.55 -8.56
CA TRP A 69 8.81 -12.31 -7.86
C TRP A 69 8.24 -10.91 -8.14
N GLU A 70 9.10 -9.91 -8.13
CA GLU A 70 8.75 -8.50 -8.33
C GLU A 70 8.08 -8.22 -9.69
N GLU A 71 8.36 -9.05 -10.70
CA GLU A 71 7.75 -8.91 -12.03
C GLU A 71 6.41 -9.65 -12.14
N MET A 72 6.19 -10.67 -11.29
CA MET A 72 5.03 -11.56 -11.39
C MET A 72 3.95 -11.31 -10.33
N ARG A 73 4.32 -10.69 -9.21
CA ARG A 73 3.49 -10.59 -8.00
C ARG A 73 2.15 -9.88 -8.19
N ASP A 74 2.08 -8.85 -9.05
CA ASP A 74 0.84 -8.11 -9.30
C ASP A 74 -0.15 -8.91 -10.17
N GLY A 75 0.33 -9.99 -10.78
CA GLY A 75 -0.47 -10.97 -11.51
C GLY A 75 -0.47 -12.35 -10.82
N ILE A 76 -0.48 -12.40 -9.49
CA ILE A 76 -0.36 -13.63 -8.68
C ILE A 76 -1.32 -14.74 -9.10
N GLN A 77 -2.50 -14.39 -9.63
CA GLN A 77 -3.49 -15.37 -10.14
C GLN A 77 -2.96 -16.21 -11.31
N PHE A 78 -1.94 -15.73 -12.04
CA PHE A 78 -1.34 -16.46 -13.14
C PHE A 78 -0.16 -17.35 -12.73
N VAL A 79 0.34 -17.16 -11.52
CA VAL A 79 1.51 -17.86 -10.96
C VAL A 79 1.22 -18.45 -9.58
N GLN A 80 -0.05 -18.78 -9.31
CA GLN A 80 -0.51 -19.28 -8.01
C GLN A 80 0.19 -20.58 -7.62
N ASP A 81 0.38 -21.49 -8.55
CA ASP A 81 1.05 -22.77 -8.30
C ASP A 81 2.52 -22.58 -7.93
N GLU A 82 3.23 -21.67 -8.63
CA GLU A 82 4.63 -21.35 -8.37
C GLU A 82 4.78 -20.65 -7.03
N PHE A 83 3.88 -19.70 -6.74
CA PHE A 83 3.83 -19.04 -5.43
C PHE A 83 3.63 -20.06 -4.30
N SER A 84 2.64 -20.96 -4.44
CA SER A 84 2.29 -21.92 -3.40
C SER A 84 3.43 -22.89 -3.12
N LYS A 85 4.16 -23.33 -4.17
CA LYS A 85 5.35 -24.16 -4.01
C LYS A 85 6.47 -23.42 -3.27
N ALA A 86 6.77 -22.18 -3.70
CA ALA A 86 7.81 -21.37 -3.06
C ALA A 86 7.47 -21.07 -1.57
N TYR A 87 6.23 -20.68 -1.33
CA TYR A 87 5.72 -20.40 0.01
C TYR A 87 5.80 -21.66 0.91
N SER A 88 5.39 -22.80 0.41
CA SER A 88 5.45 -24.10 1.09
C SER A 88 6.90 -24.46 1.47
N ASN A 89 7.81 -24.41 0.49
CA ASN A 89 9.21 -24.78 0.67
C ASN A 89 9.90 -23.90 1.71
N VAL A 90 9.67 -22.60 1.68
CA VAL A 90 10.37 -21.60 2.51
C VAL A 90 9.77 -21.47 3.91
N LEU A 91 8.46 -21.57 4.05
CA LEU A 91 7.76 -21.38 5.32
C LEU A 91 7.37 -22.70 6.00
N GLY A 92 7.65 -23.84 5.37
CA GLY A 92 7.35 -25.16 5.94
C GLY A 92 5.86 -25.43 6.06
N LYS A 93 5.06 -24.90 5.12
CA LYS A 93 3.62 -25.05 5.04
C LYS A 93 3.25 -26.11 3.99
N THR A 94 2.00 -26.58 4.00
CA THR A 94 1.50 -27.42 2.91
C THR A 94 1.10 -26.57 1.69
N ILE A 95 0.97 -27.18 0.52
CA ILE A 95 0.50 -26.49 -0.69
C ILE A 95 -0.93 -25.99 -0.50
N GLU A 96 -1.79 -26.78 0.18
CA GLU A 96 -3.15 -26.42 0.51
C GLU A 96 -3.19 -25.17 1.40
N GLU A 97 -2.39 -25.12 2.46
CA GLU A 97 -2.26 -23.94 3.33
C GLU A 97 -1.77 -22.71 2.54
N ALA A 98 -0.85 -22.88 1.59
CA ALA A 98 -0.34 -21.80 0.75
C ALA A 98 -1.42 -21.25 -0.19
N ASN A 99 -2.21 -22.10 -0.82
CA ASN A 99 -3.36 -21.71 -1.64
C ASN A 99 -4.40 -20.94 -0.81
N GLU A 100 -4.74 -21.45 0.39
CA GLU A 100 -5.67 -20.78 1.30
C GLU A 100 -5.19 -19.39 1.76
N VAL A 101 -3.88 -19.16 1.82
CA VAL A 101 -3.33 -17.85 2.20
C VAL A 101 -3.73 -16.78 1.18
N ILE A 102 -3.62 -17.07 -0.12
CA ILE A 102 -4.02 -16.12 -1.18
C ILE A 102 -5.50 -15.80 -1.04
N ASP A 103 -6.36 -16.82 -1.13
CA ASP A 103 -7.82 -16.65 -1.12
C ASP A 103 -8.32 -15.96 0.14
N ARG A 104 -7.78 -16.37 1.30
CA ARG A 104 -8.16 -15.79 2.59
C ARG A 104 -7.71 -14.34 2.71
N THR A 105 -6.50 -14.02 2.26
CA THR A 105 -5.98 -12.66 2.36
C THR A 105 -6.72 -11.74 1.42
N GLU A 106 -6.97 -12.15 0.19
CA GLU A 106 -7.78 -11.37 -0.77
C GLU A 106 -9.19 -11.11 -0.24
N LYS A 107 -9.89 -12.16 0.21
CA LYS A 107 -11.27 -12.08 0.70
C LYS A 107 -11.43 -11.23 1.96
N ASN A 108 -10.44 -11.28 2.87
CA ASN A 108 -10.52 -10.58 4.16
C ASN A 108 -9.72 -9.29 4.18
N TYR A 109 -9.11 -8.91 3.06
CA TYR A 109 -8.37 -7.67 2.99
C TYR A 109 -9.31 -6.49 3.26
N SER A 110 -8.94 -5.68 4.21
CA SER A 110 -9.59 -4.39 4.48
C SER A 110 -8.55 -3.41 5.00
N LEU A 111 -8.52 -2.24 4.42
CA LEU A 111 -7.69 -1.14 4.87
C LEU A 111 -8.56 -0.14 5.62
N SER A 112 -8.08 0.30 6.78
CA SER A 112 -8.59 1.51 7.44
C SER A 112 -7.51 2.57 7.48
N VAL A 113 -7.90 3.82 7.70
CA VAL A 113 -6.97 4.94 7.80
C VAL A 113 -5.99 4.72 8.95
N GLU A 114 -6.48 4.20 10.08
CA GLU A 114 -5.66 3.88 11.24
C GLU A 114 -4.58 2.84 10.91
N LYS A 115 -4.96 1.75 10.22
CA LYS A 115 -3.99 0.71 9.79
C LYS A 115 -2.93 1.28 8.84
N PHE A 116 -3.33 2.17 7.94
CA PHE A 116 -2.39 2.84 7.05
C PHE A 116 -1.40 3.70 7.85
N ALA A 117 -1.90 4.52 8.76
CA ALA A 117 -1.07 5.37 9.60
C ALA A 117 -0.11 4.54 10.49
N GLU A 118 -0.57 3.42 11.05
CA GLU A 118 0.27 2.45 11.78
C GLU A 118 1.40 1.90 10.91
N ARG A 119 1.13 1.54 9.65
CA ARG A 119 2.15 1.05 8.70
C ARG A 119 3.22 2.11 8.42
N VAL A 120 2.81 3.36 8.20
CA VAL A 120 3.75 4.48 8.01
C VAL A 120 4.59 4.70 9.27
N ARG A 121 3.96 4.70 10.45
CA ARG A 121 4.66 4.79 11.74
C ARG A 121 5.70 3.67 11.91
N ASP A 122 5.32 2.43 11.65
CA ASP A 122 6.20 1.27 11.85
C ASP A 122 7.36 1.28 10.83
N TYR A 123 7.10 1.71 9.62
CA TYR A 123 8.16 1.97 8.65
C TYR A 123 9.15 3.02 9.16
N MET A 124 8.68 4.16 9.66
CA MET A 124 9.57 5.19 10.20
C MET A 124 10.39 4.70 11.39
N LYS A 125 9.77 3.87 12.27
CA LYS A 125 10.49 3.24 13.39
C LYS A 125 11.58 2.26 12.96
N SER A 126 11.43 1.63 11.79
CA SER A 126 12.44 0.72 11.23
C SER A 126 13.65 1.44 10.65
N LYS A 127 13.57 2.74 10.47
CA LYS A 127 14.64 3.60 9.97
C LYS A 127 15.41 4.25 11.12
N GLU A 128 16.47 4.97 10.78
CA GLU A 128 17.25 5.72 11.76
C GLU A 128 16.42 6.76 12.52
N ASN A 129 16.89 7.16 13.69
CA ASN A 129 16.24 8.16 14.51
C ASN A 129 15.98 9.46 13.73
N ASN A 130 14.77 10.00 13.92
CA ASN A 130 14.29 11.23 13.28
C ASN A 130 13.96 11.12 11.79
N HIS A 131 13.57 9.93 11.33
CA HIS A 131 13.08 9.75 9.96
C HIS A 131 11.70 10.41 9.77
N HIS A 132 11.51 11.06 8.62
CA HIS A 132 10.26 11.72 8.23
C HIS A 132 9.77 11.14 6.91
N VAL A 133 8.45 11.11 6.74
CA VAL A 133 7.78 10.75 5.49
C VAL A 133 6.94 11.93 5.00
N ILE A 134 7.09 12.30 3.74
CA ILE A 134 6.34 13.39 3.11
C ILE A 134 5.61 12.81 1.89
N PHE A 135 4.30 12.88 1.90
CA PHE A 135 3.45 12.63 0.74
C PHE A 135 3.23 13.94 0.01
N LEU A 136 3.71 14.02 -1.24
CA LEU A 136 3.46 15.14 -2.14
C LEU A 136 2.39 14.71 -3.15
N VAL A 137 1.18 15.25 -3.01
CA VAL A 137 0.02 14.89 -3.82
C VAL A 137 -0.26 16.01 -4.81
N ASP A 138 -0.03 15.71 -6.08
CA ASP A 138 -0.25 16.67 -7.14
C ASP A 138 -1.69 16.63 -7.67
N GLU A 139 -2.22 17.81 -7.98
CA GLU A 139 -3.55 18.02 -8.58
C GLU A 139 -4.75 17.50 -7.77
N ILE A 140 -4.61 17.41 -6.43
CA ILE A 140 -5.66 16.89 -5.55
C ILE A 140 -6.97 17.68 -5.64
N GLY A 141 -6.89 19.00 -5.88
CA GLY A 141 -8.07 19.86 -5.96
C GLY A 141 -9.01 19.49 -7.10
N GLN A 142 -8.46 19.17 -8.28
CA GLN A 142 -9.26 18.73 -9.43
C GLN A 142 -9.92 17.37 -9.16
N TYR A 143 -9.17 16.46 -8.52
CA TYR A 143 -9.67 15.13 -8.19
C TYR A 143 -10.82 15.16 -7.19
N ILE A 144 -10.71 15.97 -6.14
CA ILE A 144 -11.74 16.10 -5.10
C ILE A 144 -12.94 16.89 -5.63
N GLY A 145 -12.70 17.99 -6.37
CA GLY A 145 -13.76 18.88 -6.84
C GLY A 145 -14.73 19.25 -5.71
N ASP A 146 -16.03 19.10 -5.96
CA ASP A 146 -17.09 19.37 -4.96
C ASP A 146 -17.45 18.14 -4.09
N ASP A 147 -16.69 17.05 -4.16
CA ASP A 147 -16.97 15.83 -3.39
C ASP A 147 -16.51 15.94 -1.93
N ARG A 148 -17.45 16.28 -1.04
CA ARG A 148 -17.20 16.38 0.39
C ARG A 148 -16.74 15.08 1.04
N SER A 149 -17.10 13.93 0.48
CA SER A 149 -16.69 12.63 1.03
C SER A 149 -15.20 12.40 0.80
N LEU A 150 -14.70 12.75 -0.40
CA LEU A 150 -13.26 12.68 -0.69
C LEU A 150 -12.46 13.66 0.16
N MET A 151 -12.98 14.88 0.36
CA MET A 151 -12.34 15.87 1.25
C MET A 151 -12.22 15.36 2.68
N LEU A 152 -13.30 14.79 3.23
CA LEU A 152 -13.30 14.22 4.59
C LEU A 152 -12.35 13.02 4.69
N ASN A 153 -12.28 12.19 3.65
CA ASN A 153 -11.34 11.06 3.62
C ASN A 153 -9.89 11.55 3.67
N LEU A 154 -9.53 12.54 2.84
CA LEU A 154 -8.20 13.15 2.89
C LEU A 154 -7.89 13.75 4.26
N GLN A 155 -8.84 14.49 4.85
CA GLN A 155 -8.68 15.09 6.17
C GLN A 155 -8.41 14.02 7.22
N THR A 156 -9.18 12.94 7.24
CA THR A 156 -8.98 11.83 8.18
C THR A 156 -7.60 11.19 8.02
N ILE A 157 -7.15 10.97 6.77
CA ILE A 157 -5.80 10.44 6.50
C ILE A 157 -4.72 11.36 7.10
N VAL A 158 -4.84 12.68 6.89
CA VAL A 158 -3.87 13.66 7.40
C VAL A 158 -3.85 13.69 8.92
N GLU A 159 -5.01 13.68 9.56
CA GLU A 159 -5.16 13.70 11.02
C GLU A 159 -4.55 12.44 11.65
N ASP A 160 -4.87 11.25 11.15
CA ASP A 160 -4.36 10.00 11.68
C ASP A 160 -2.85 9.83 11.44
N LEU A 161 -2.34 10.22 10.27
CA LEU A 161 -0.90 10.29 10.04
C LEU A 161 -0.20 11.23 11.03
N GLY A 162 -0.79 12.40 11.28
CA GLY A 162 -0.26 13.37 12.26
C GLY A 162 -0.18 12.79 13.66
N LEU A 163 -1.24 12.12 14.11
CA LEU A 163 -1.34 11.50 15.44
C LEU A 163 -0.40 10.30 15.59
N GLU A 164 -0.55 9.30 14.74
CA GLU A 164 0.20 8.04 14.83
C GLU A 164 1.71 8.22 14.61
N CYS A 165 2.08 9.13 13.72
CA CYS A 165 3.46 9.39 13.38
C CYS A 165 4.11 10.50 14.22
N GLY A 166 3.41 11.06 15.22
CA GLY A 166 3.94 12.08 16.11
C GLY A 166 4.41 13.35 15.38
N GLY A 167 3.69 13.77 14.35
CA GLY A 167 4.01 14.93 13.52
C GLY A 167 5.18 14.74 12.56
N LYS A 168 5.65 13.52 12.34
CA LYS A 168 6.76 13.21 11.42
C LYS A 168 6.32 12.72 10.03
N ALA A 169 5.03 12.49 9.82
CA ALA A 169 4.45 12.25 8.50
C ALA A 169 3.68 13.49 8.05
N TRP A 170 3.90 13.92 6.82
CA TRP A 170 3.36 15.15 6.27
C TRP A 170 2.67 14.86 4.94
N VAL A 171 1.56 15.53 4.70
CA VAL A 171 0.88 15.53 3.40
C VAL A 171 0.91 16.96 2.86
N ILE A 172 1.54 17.14 1.71
CA ILE A 172 1.61 18.42 1.00
C ILE A 172 0.83 18.23 -0.30
N VAL A 173 -0.12 19.11 -0.54
CA VAL A 173 -1.00 19.03 -1.71
C VAL A 173 -0.79 20.22 -2.63
N THR A 174 -0.94 20.01 -3.94
CA THR A 174 -1.03 21.09 -4.92
C THR A 174 -2.42 21.12 -5.52
N SER A 175 -2.86 22.30 -5.96
CA SER A 175 -4.11 22.50 -6.69
C SER A 175 -3.91 23.64 -7.70
N GLN A 176 -4.49 23.50 -8.89
CA GLN A 176 -4.53 24.59 -9.89
C GLN A 176 -5.62 25.61 -9.56
N GLU A 177 -6.64 25.21 -8.80
CA GLU A 177 -7.70 26.09 -8.30
C GLU A 177 -7.36 26.57 -6.89
N ALA A 178 -7.86 27.76 -6.52
CA ALA A 178 -7.67 28.26 -5.16
C ALA A 178 -8.32 27.29 -4.17
N ILE A 179 -7.57 26.87 -3.15
CA ILE A 179 -8.06 25.95 -2.11
C ILE A 179 -9.34 26.48 -1.45
N ASP A 180 -9.50 27.78 -1.36
CA ASP A 180 -10.70 28.45 -0.83
C ASP A 180 -11.97 28.19 -1.65
N ASP A 181 -11.83 27.85 -2.94
CA ASP A 181 -12.96 27.49 -3.81
C ASP A 181 -13.36 26.01 -3.64
N VAL A 182 -12.44 25.18 -3.19
CA VAL A 182 -12.66 23.74 -2.92
C VAL A 182 -13.20 23.51 -1.51
N VAL A 183 -12.78 24.35 -0.54
CA VAL A 183 -13.23 24.31 0.86
C VAL A 183 -14.31 25.35 1.09
N LYS A 184 -15.48 25.17 0.51
CA LYS A 184 -16.67 25.95 0.92
C LYS A 184 -17.13 25.46 2.30
N VAL A 185 -16.75 26.19 3.33
CA VAL A 185 -17.25 26.06 4.71
C VAL A 185 -18.73 26.41 4.76
#